data_027233242a8745cac85ee3acdd83acd6
#
_entry.id   027233242a8745cac85ee3acdd83acd6
#
_cell.length_a   1.000
_cell.length_b   1.000
_cell.length_c   1.000
_cell.angle_alpha   90.00
_cell.angle_beta   90.00
_cell.angle_gamma   90.00
#
_symmetry.space_group_name_H-M   'P 1'
#
loop_
_entity.id
_entity.type
_entity.pdbx_description
1 polymer ?
#
loop_
_entity_poly.entity_id
_entity_poly.type
_entity_poly.pdbx_seq_one_letter_code
_entity_poly.pdbx_strand_id
1 'polypeptide(L)'
;MNLNFEDILLSRRVRKNHALEHATITILSGMVPTLSVSARSFAGGFIIFGDVDLRLLRTAADEALRRLQAGEAELAIHPNCGTNIVVGVSLITLGTILGMASNQTRTRVASAAASSVAGLMAARPLGEFVQRHFTTLPDLQGAMIKDIVRRKVFGFTIIEVLTIQE
;
A
#
# COMPACT_ATOMS: atom_id res chain seq x y z
N MET A 1 4.77 27.78 -7.81
CA MET A 1 4.01 26.52 -7.80
C MET A 1 4.28 25.90 -6.43
N ASN A 2 3.43 26.21 -5.43
CA ASN A 2 3.58 25.71 -4.06
C ASN A 2 3.13 24.22 -4.05
N LEU A 3 4.10 23.32 -4.11
CA LEU A 3 3.87 21.91 -3.90
C LEU A 3 3.67 21.72 -2.39
N ASN A 4 2.42 21.63 -1.93
CA ASN A 4 2.13 21.21 -0.59
C ASN A 4 2.53 19.74 -0.44
N PHE A 5 3.21 19.40 0.65
CA PHE A 5 3.65 18.03 0.96
C PHE A 5 2.46 17.04 0.98
N GLU A 6 1.27 17.52 1.34
CA GLU A 6 0.02 16.76 1.29
C GLU A 6 -0.39 16.39 -0.14
N ASP A 7 -0.10 17.24 -1.14
CA ASP A 7 -0.40 16.96 -2.55
C ASP A 7 0.49 15.86 -3.15
N ILE A 8 1.65 15.61 -2.55
CA ILE A 8 2.60 14.62 -3.05
C ILE A 8 2.24 13.20 -2.54
N LEU A 9 1.87 13.06 -1.27
CA LEU A 9 1.60 11.75 -0.63
C LEU A 9 0.14 11.34 -0.66
N LEU A 10 -0.79 12.31 -0.64
CA LEU A 10 -2.22 12.07 -0.55
C LEU A 10 -3.00 12.61 -1.75
N SER A 11 -2.31 13.01 -2.84
CA SER A 11 -2.99 13.48 -4.05
C SER A 11 -3.93 12.39 -4.59
N ARG A 12 -5.04 12.80 -5.19
CA ARG A 12 -6.00 11.86 -5.81
C ARG A 12 -5.29 10.88 -6.76
N ARG A 13 -4.29 11.36 -7.52
CA ARG A 13 -3.52 10.53 -8.46
C ARG A 13 -2.72 9.45 -7.75
N VAL A 14 -2.02 9.78 -6.66
CA VAL A 14 -1.28 8.78 -5.87
C VAL A 14 -2.23 7.76 -5.27
N ARG A 15 -3.37 8.18 -4.71
CA ARG A 15 -4.36 7.28 -4.12
C ARG A 15 -5.01 6.35 -5.15
N LYS A 16 -5.28 6.83 -6.37
CA LYS A 16 -5.78 6.03 -7.50
C LYS A 16 -4.71 5.00 -7.92
N ASN A 17 -3.46 5.45 -8.08
CA ASN A 17 -2.35 4.55 -8.42
C ASN A 17 -2.07 3.52 -7.33
N HIS A 18 -2.24 3.87 -6.06
CA HIS A 18 -2.11 2.95 -4.93
C HIS A 18 -3.21 1.87 -4.94
N ALA A 19 -4.44 2.24 -5.27
CA ALA A 19 -5.51 1.27 -5.48
C ALA A 19 -5.19 0.32 -6.64
N LEU A 20 -4.68 0.83 -7.76
CA LEU A 20 -4.29 0.03 -8.92
C LEU A 20 -3.09 -0.89 -8.61
N GLU A 21 -2.09 -0.37 -7.88
CA GLU A 21 -0.95 -1.15 -7.39
C GLU A 21 -1.42 -2.36 -6.59
N HIS A 22 -2.27 -2.16 -5.56
CA HIS A 22 -2.81 -3.24 -4.72
C HIS A 22 -3.55 -4.28 -5.54
N ALA A 23 -4.46 -3.86 -6.41
CA ALA A 23 -5.21 -4.74 -7.27
C ALA A 23 -4.30 -5.54 -8.21
N THR A 24 -3.29 -4.87 -8.80
CA THR A 24 -2.30 -5.52 -9.68
C THR A 24 -1.51 -6.59 -8.93
N ILE A 25 -0.98 -6.26 -7.75
CA ILE A 25 -0.21 -7.22 -6.94
C ILE A 25 -1.09 -8.40 -6.50
N THR A 26 -2.34 -8.15 -6.12
CA THR A 26 -3.29 -9.20 -5.74
C THR A 26 -3.52 -10.19 -6.89
N ILE A 27 -3.80 -9.69 -8.09
CA ILE A 27 -4.03 -10.54 -9.26
C ILE A 27 -2.75 -11.26 -9.68
N LEU A 28 -1.62 -10.54 -9.71
CA LEU A 28 -0.32 -11.10 -10.06
C LEU A 28 0.12 -12.21 -9.09
N SER A 29 -0.12 -12.05 -7.78
CA SER A 29 0.16 -13.07 -6.77
C SER A 29 -0.70 -14.32 -6.96
N GLY A 30 -1.92 -14.18 -7.46
CA GLY A 30 -2.76 -15.31 -7.87
C GLY A 30 -2.23 -16.06 -9.10
N MET A 31 -1.54 -15.36 -10.02
CA MET A 31 -0.91 -15.96 -11.20
C MET A 31 0.45 -16.60 -10.89
N VAL A 32 1.19 -16.02 -9.92
CA VAL A 32 2.55 -16.44 -9.54
C VAL A 32 2.62 -16.61 -8.02
N PRO A 33 2.29 -17.79 -7.47
CA PRO A 33 2.25 -18.00 -6.01
C PRO A 33 3.58 -17.75 -5.27
N THR A 34 4.71 -17.86 -5.99
CA THR A 34 6.06 -17.61 -5.45
C THR A 34 6.51 -16.16 -5.61
N LEU A 35 5.60 -15.25 -5.98
CA LEU A 35 5.91 -13.85 -6.21
C LEU A 35 6.46 -13.20 -4.94
N SER A 36 7.66 -12.62 -5.04
CA SER A 36 8.28 -11.83 -3.98
C SER A 36 8.70 -10.48 -4.54
N VAL A 37 7.82 -9.51 -4.39
CA VAL A 37 8.01 -8.15 -4.86
C VAL A 37 7.55 -7.15 -3.80
N SER A 38 8.09 -5.95 -3.86
CA SER A 38 7.52 -4.78 -3.19
C SER A 38 7.14 -3.73 -4.22
N ALA A 39 6.20 -2.87 -3.88
CA ALA A 39 5.78 -1.82 -4.80
C ALA A 39 5.56 -0.50 -4.06
N ARG A 40 5.57 0.59 -4.83
CA ARG A 40 5.33 1.93 -4.32
C ARG A 40 4.67 2.81 -5.37
N SER A 41 3.59 3.44 -5.00
CA SER A 41 2.85 4.38 -5.86
C SER A 41 3.40 5.79 -5.85
N PHE A 42 3.24 6.48 -6.97
CA PHE A 42 3.54 7.91 -7.16
C PHE A 42 2.50 8.53 -8.11
N ALA A 43 2.57 9.83 -8.34
CA ALA A 43 1.55 10.53 -9.12
C ALA A 43 1.41 10.06 -10.58
N GLY A 44 2.48 9.54 -11.19
CA GLY A 44 2.50 9.06 -12.58
C GLY A 44 2.22 7.56 -12.73
N GLY A 45 2.03 6.81 -11.64
CA GLY A 45 1.87 5.36 -11.67
C GLY A 45 2.36 4.66 -10.41
N PHE A 46 3.00 3.51 -10.57
CA PHE A 46 3.65 2.79 -9.47
C PHE A 46 4.90 2.04 -9.94
N ILE A 47 5.80 1.78 -9.03
CA ILE A 47 7.05 1.05 -9.27
C ILE A 47 6.97 -0.29 -8.55
N ILE A 48 7.39 -1.35 -9.22
CA ILE A 48 7.58 -2.68 -8.66
C ILE A 48 9.10 -2.92 -8.53
N PHE A 49 9.52 -3.31 -7.34
CA PHE A 49 10.88 -3.74 -7.03
C PHE A 49 10.91 -5.26 -7.03
N GLY A 50 11.69 -5.84 -7.93
CA GLY A 50 11.80 -7.26 -8.16
C GLY A 50 11.72 -7.62 -9.63
N ASP A 51 11.92 -8.91 -9.95
CA ASP A 51 11.87 -9.41 -11.32
C ASP A 51 10.53 -10.09 -11.57
N VAL A 52 9.81 -9.60 -12.55
CA VAL A 52 8.49 -10.10 -12.98
C VAL A 52 8.47 -10.15 -14.50
N ASP A 53 7.84 -11.17 -15.06
CA ASP A 53 7.57 -11.21 -16.50
C ASP A 53 6.64 -10.04 -16.89
N LEU A 54 7.09 -9.22 -17.85
CA LEU A 54 6.36 -8.02 -18.25
C LEU A 54 4.99 -8.33 -18.86
N ARG A 55 4.83 -9.49 -19.48
CA ARG A 55 3.55 -9.91 -20.07
C ARG A 55 2.55 -10.26 -18.97
N LEU A 56 2.98 -11.03 -17.98
CA LEU A 56 2.15 -11.35 -16.82
C LEU A 56 1.77 -10.09 -16.05
N LEU A 57 2.73 -9.19 -15.82
CA LEU A 57 2.46 -7.91 -15.16
C LEU A 57 1.46 -7.07 -15.96
N ARG A 58 1.62 -7.00 -17.29
CA ARG A 58 0.67 -6.27 -18.14
C ARG A 58 -0.73 -6.86 -18.04
N THR A 59 -0.86 -8.17 -18.14
CA THR A 59 -2.14 -8.86 -18.00
C THR A 59 -2.77 -8.59 -16.63
N ALA A 60 -1.99 -8.70 -15.54
CA ALA A 60 -2.49 -8.44 -14.19
C ALA A 60 -2.91 -6.97 -13.99
N ALA A 61 -2.15 -6.01 -14.52
CA ALA A 61 -2.45 -4.60 -14.40
C ALA A 61 -3.69 -4.18 -15.22
N ASP A 62 -3.82 -4.69 -16.46
CA ASP A 62 -5.00 -4.42 -17.29
C ASP A 62 -6.26 -5.03 -16.65
N GLU A 63 -6.18 -6.25 -16.11
CA GLU A 63 -7.29 -6.88 -15.39
C GLU A 63 -7.63 -6.16 -14.10
N ALA A 64 -6.62 -5.71 -13.33
CA ALA A 64 -6.80 -4.91 -12.13
C ALA A 64 -7.56 -3.61 -12.43
N LEU A 65 -7.14 -2.91 -13.48
CA LEU A 65 -7.79 -1.68 -13.92
C LEU A 65 -9.25 -1.93 -14.32
N ARG A 66 -9.49 -2.95 -15.13
CA ARG A 66 -10.84 -3.33 -15.58
C ARG A 66 -11.76 -3.64 -14.41
N ARG A 67 -11.28 -4.41 -13.42
CA ARG A 67 -12.07 -4.80 -12.23
C ARG A 67 -12.35 -3.63 -11.31
N LEU A 68 -11.37 -2.75 -11.08
CA LEU A 68 -11.60 -1.52 -10.31
C LEU A 68 -12.58 -0.57 -11.03
N GLN A 69 -12.49 -0.44 -12.36
CA GLN A 69 -13.47 0.31 -13.15
C GLN A 69 -14.87 -0.32 -13.14
N ALA A 70 -14.96 -1.64 -12.96
CA ALA A 70 -16.22 -2.35 -12.75
C ALA A 70 -16.78 -2.21 -11.31
N GLY A 71 -16.07 -1.52 -10.40
CA GLY A 71 -16.52 -1.25 -9.05
C GLY A 71 -16.04 -2.25 -7.99
N GLU A 72 -15.10 -3.16 -8.30
CA GLU A 72 -14.53 -4.11 -7.34
C GLU A 72 -13.54 -3.40 -6.37
N ALA A 73 -14.06 -2.48 -5.55
CA ALA A 73 -13.28 -1.62 -4.67
C ALA A 73 -12.42 -2.37 -3.62
N GLU A 74 -12.79 -3.60 -3.27
CA GLU A 74 -12.04 -4.42 -2.30
C GLU A 74 -10.64 -4.76 -2.78
N LEU A 75 -10.41 -4.79 -4.10
CA LEU A 75 -9.07 -5.00 -4.67
C LEU A 75 -8.08 -3.87 -4.33
N ALA A 76 -8.59 -2.68 -3.95
CA ALA A 76 -7.76 -1.56 -3.51
C ALA A 76 -7.18 -1.73 -2.10
N ILE A 77 -7.59 -2.79 -1.36
CA ILE A 77 -7.14 -3.07 -0.01
C ILE A 77 -6.23 -4.28 -0.04
N HIS A 78 -5.00 -4.13 0.47
CA HIS A 78 -4.02 -5.21 0.49
C HIS A 78 -3.50 -5.48 1.90
N PRO A 79 -3.49 -6.73 2.39
CA PRO A 79 -3.10 -7.05 3.77
C PRO A 79 -1.63 -6.73 4.07
N ASN A 80 -0.77 -6.82 3.07
CA ASN A 80 0.68 -6.57 3.20
C ASN A 80 1.08 -5.14 2.76
N CYS A 81 0.15 -4.19 2.78
CA CYS A 81 0.45 -2.80 2.46
C CYS A 81 1.36 -2.15 3.51
N GLY A 82 2.30 -1.32 3.07
CA GLY A 82 3.15 -0.52 3.97
C GLY A 82 2.37 0.36 4.95
N THR A 83 1.15 0.79 4.59
CA THR A 83 0.24 1.50 5.50
C THR A 83 -0.07 0.68 6.76
N ASN A 84 -0.30 -0.63 6.63
CA ASN A 84 -0.55 -1.51 7.79
C ASN A 84 0.66 -1.57 8.72
N ILE A 85 1.88 -1.58 8.15
CA ILE A 85 3.12 -1.57 8.92
C ILE A 85 3.24 -0.27 9.70
N VAL A 86 3.03 0.88 9.05
CA VAL A 86 3.10 2.21 9.70
C VAL A 86 2.07 2.31 10.82
N VAL A 87 0.82 1.94 10.57
CA VAL A 87 -0.25 1.95 11.57
C VAL A 87 0.12 1.03 12.74
N GLY A 88 0.59 -0.20 12.45
CA GLY A 88 0.97 -1.16 13.48
C GLY A 88 2.10 -0.66 14.37
N VAL A 89 3.19 -0.17 13.77
CA VAL A 89 4.32 0.41 14.53
C VAL A 89 3.86 1.59 15.38
N SER A 90 3.03 2.48 14.84
CA SER A 90 2.50 3.64 15.57
C SER A 90 1.66 3.21 16.77
N LEU A 91 0.78 2.23 16.61
CA LEU A 91 -0.07 1.72 17.69
C LEU A 91 0.73 1.00 18.78
N ILE A 92 1.72 0.19 18.39
CA ILE A 92 2.61 -0.49 19.35
C ILE A 92 3.41 0.54 20.13
N THR A 93 4.00 1.53 19.45
CA THR A 93 4.78 2.61 20.09
C THR A 93 3.93 3.41 21.05
N LEU A 94 2.75 3.87 20.62
CA LEU A 94 1.82 4.61 21.46
C LEU A 94 1.36 3.78 22.66
N GLY A 95 1.00 2.53 22.44
CA GLY A 95 0.61 1.59 23.49
C GLY A 95 1.72 1.39 24.52
N THR A 96 2.97 1.26 24.06
CA THR A 96 4.14 1.14 24.96
C THR A 96 4.30 2.40 25.81
N ILE A 97 4.26 3.59 25.20
CA ILE A 97 4.40 4.86 25.91
C ILE A 97 3.31 5.03 26.97
N LEU A 98 2.05 4.78 26.60
CA LEU A 98 0.91 4.89 27.51
C LEU A 98 0.98 3.86 28.65
N GLY A 99 1.38 2.63 28.35
CA GLY A 99 1.55 1.57 29.36
C GLY A 99 2.67 1.88 30.36
N MET A 100 3.70 2.63 29.95
CA MET A 100 4.80 3.07 30.81
C MET A 100 4.45 4.24 31.74
N ALA A 101 3.28 4.84 31.63
CA ALA A 101 2.85 5.95 32.47
C ALA A 101 2.57 5.56 33.95
N SER A 102 2.52 4.25 34.27
CA SER A 102 2.34 3.77 35.65
C SER A 102 3.53 4.12 36.56
N ASN A 103 3.26 4.37 37.84
CA ASN A 103 4.29 4.71 38.84
C ASN A 103 5.05 3.49 39.40
N GLN A 104 4.55 2.27 39.20
CA GLN A 104 5.17 1.04 39.69
C GLN A 104 5.85 0.28 38.56
N THR A 105 7.12 -0.12 38.72
CA THR A 105 7.92 -0.79 37.66
C THR A 105 7.28 -2.07 37.13
N ARG A 106 6.77 -2.94 38.00
CA ARG A 106 6.10 -4.18 37.55
C ARG A 106 4.85 -3.90 36.74
N THR A 107 4.06 -2.90 37.15
CA THR A 107 2.85 -2.48 36.42
C THR A 107 3.20 -1.82 35.11
N ARG A 108 4.29 -1.04 35.03
CA ARG A 108 4.79 -0.44 33.78
C ARG A 108 5.07 -1.50 32.71
N VAL A 109 5.86 -2.52 33.06
CA VAL A 109 6.23 -3.56 32.10
C VAL A 109 5.01 -4.34 31.64
N ALA A 110 4.16 -4.76 32.60
CA ALA A 110 2.95 -5.49 32.28
C ALA A 110 1.96 -4.68 31.42
N SER A 111 1.74 -3.42 31.77
CA SER A 111 0.87 -2.50 31.00
C SER A 111 1.41 -2.20 29.64
N ALA A 112 2.73 -1.94 29.51
CA ALA A 112 3.37 -1.70 28.22
C ALA A 112 3.25 -2.93 27.30
N ALA A 113 3.50 -4.13 27.82
CA ALA A 113 3.33 -5.38 27.07
C ALA A 113 1.88 -5.59 26.64
N ALA A 114 0.91 -5.46 27.55
CA ALA A 114 -0.50 -5.62 27.25
C ALA A 114 -0.98 -4.60 26.19
N SER A 115 -0.59 -3.33 26.33
CA SER A 115 -0.95 -2.28 25.38
C SER A 115 -0.28 -2.48 24.02
N SER A 116 0.96 -2.99 23.97
CA SER A 116 1.63 -3.32 22.71
C SER A 116 0.94 -4.48 21.98
N VAL A 117 0.51 -5.50 22.71
CA VAL A 117 -0.27 -6.62 22.15
C VAL A 117 -1.63 -6.11 21.62
N ALA A 118 -2.34 -5.28 22.38
CA ALA A 118 -3.58 -4.67 21.91
C ALA A 118 -3.38 -3.83 20.65
N GLY A 119 -2.30 -3.05 20.59
CA GLY A 119 -1.91 -2.28 19.41
C GLY A 119 -1.63 -3.18 18.20
N LEU A 120 -0.93 -4.29 18.39
CA LEU A 120 -0.67 -5.26 17.33
C LEU A 120 -1.97 -5.90 16.80
N MET A 121 -2.90 -6.26 17.69
CA MET A 121 -4.20 -6.82 17.31
C MET A 121 -5.06 -5.80 16.53
N ALA A 122 -4.99 -4.53 16.90
CA ALA A 122 -5.70 -3.45 16.23
C ALA A 122 -5.05 -2.99 14.91
N ALA A 123 -3.79 -3.36 14.67
CA ALA A 123 -3.01 -2.88 13.52
C ALA A 123 -3.65 -3.20 12.17
N ARG A 124 -4.12 -4.44 11.99
CA ARG A 124 -4.73 -4.87 10.73
C ARG A 124 -6.06 -4.16 10.45
N PRO A 125 -7.07 -4.21 11.33
CA PRO A 125 -8.36 -3.57 11.05
C PRO A 125 -8.23 -2.06 10.89
N LEU A 126 -7.37 -1.39 11.69
CA LEU A 126 -7.12 0.03 11.55
C LEU A 126 -6.32 0.36 10.27
N GLY A 127 -5.36 -0.48 9.91
CA GLY A 127 -4.62 -0.32 8.67
C GLY A 127 -5.52 -0.44 7.43
N GLU A 128 -6.42 -1.42 7.39
CA GLU A 128 -7.43 -1.57 6.33
C GLU A 128 -8.39 -0.37 6.29
N PHE A 129 -8.80 0.15 7.45
CA PHE A 129 -9.61 1.37 7.54
C PHE A 129 -8.86 2.58 6.96
N VAL A 130 -7.58 2.76 7.30
CA VAL A 130 -6.74 3.84 6.76
C VAL A 130 -6.55 3.68 5.25
N GLN A 131 -6.33 2.46 4.75
CA GLN A 131 -6.26 2.23 3.31
C GLN A 131 -7.56 2.67 2.64
N ARG A 132 -8.70 2.19 3.09
CA ARG A 132 -10.01 2.44 2.50
C ARG A 132 -10.38 3.92 2.45
N HIS A 133 -10.05 4.69 3.47
CA HIS A 133 -10.53 6.07 3.59
C HIS A 133 -9.48 7.12 3.20
N PHE A 134 -8.19 6.83 3.39
CA PHE A 134 -7.14 7.85 3.26
C PHE A 134 -6.11 7.57 2.17
N THR A 135 -5.61 6.33 2.03
CA THR A 135 -4.45 6.07 1.18
C THR A 135 -4.78 5.45 -0.17
N THR A 136 -5.97 4.88 -0.37
CA THR A 136 -6.42 4.39 -1.67
C THR A 136 -7.67 5.11 -2.17
N LEU A 137 -7.87 5.12 -3.48
CA LEU A 137 -9.07 5.62 -4.14
C LEU A 137 -9.40 4.68 -5.31
N PRO A 138 -10.37 3.78 -5.15
CA PRO A 138 -10.67 2.75 -6.15
C PRO A 138 -11.42 3.25 -7.39
N ASP A 139 -11.87 4.52 -7.39
CA ASP A 139 -12.50 5.14 -8.55
C ASP A 139 -11.45 5.45 -9.64
N LEU A 140 -11.31 4.54 -10.59
CA LEU A 140 -10.37 4.60 -11.71
C LEU A 140 -11.06 4.89 -13.05
N GLN A 141 -12.27 5.45 -13.04
CA GLN A 141 -12.94 5.87 -14.27
C GLN A 141 -12.05 6.87 -15.04
N GLY A 142 -11.93 6.67 -16.37
CA GLY A 142 -11.07 7.47 -17.24
C GLY A 142 -9.56 7.20 -17.10
N ALA A 143 -9.13 6.35 -16.15
CA ALA A 143 -7.73 5.99 -16.04
C ALA A 143 -7.33 4.94 -17.10
N MET A 144 -6.09 5.03 -17.58
CA MET A 144 -5.49 4.07 -18.52
C MET A 144 -4.05 3.77 -18.14
N ILE A 145 -3.59 2.54 -18.43
CA ILE A 145 -2.17 2.18 -18.34
C ILE A 145 -1.50 2.68 -19.61
N LYS A 146 -0.59 3.65 -19.44
CA LYS A 146 0.17 4.24 -20.54
C LYS A 146 1.27 3.32 -21.04
N ASP A 147 2.10 2.85 -20.11
CA ASP A 147 3.29 2.05 -20.45
C ASP A 147 3.77 1.22 -19.25
N ILE A 148 4.54 0.17 -19.53
CA ILE A 148 5.22 -0.64 -18.53
C ILE A 148 6.69 -0.76 -18.94
N VAL A 149 7.59 -0.16 -18.16
CA VAL A 149 9.00 -0.02 -18.50
C VAL A 149 9.87 -0.71 -17.46
N ARG A 150 10.71 -1.64 -17.91
CA ARG A 150 11.76 -2.24 -17.05
C ARG A 150 13.00 -1.37 -17.07
N ARG A 151 13.52 -1.06 -15.91
CA ARG A 151 14.78 -0.31 -15.73
C ARG A 151 15.72 -1.04 -14.77
N LYS A 152 17.01 -0.79 -14.91
CA LYS A 152 18.01 -1.17 -13.91
C LYS A 152 18.52 0.11 -13.24
N VAL A 153 18.36 0.18 -11.92
CA VAL A 153 18.81 1.32 -11.11
C VAL A 153 19.72 0.77 -10.01
N PHE A 154 20.98 1.21 -9.98
CA PHE A 154 22.00 0.72 -9.02
C PHE A 154 22.09 -0.81 -8.94
N GLY A 155 21.96 -1.52 -10.08
CA GLY A 155 22.00 -2.99 -10.13
C GLY A 155 20.69 -3.71 -9.78
N PHE A 156 19.69 -3.01 -9.27
CA PHE A 156 18.35 -3.56 -8.98
C PHE A 156 17.42 -3.42 -10.19
N THR A 157 16.66 -4.48 -10.44
CA THR A 157 15.58 -4.41 -11.43
C THR A 157 14.37 -3.71 -10.82
N ILE A 158 13.89 -2.67 -11.49
CA ILE A 158 12.63 -2.00 -11.20
C ILE A 158 11.75 -2.02 -12.45
N ILE A 159 10.44 -2.08 -12.23
CA ILE A 159 9.45 -2.00 -13.30
C ILE A 159 8.49 -0.87 -12.98
N GLU A 160 8.41 0.11 -13.87
CA GLU A 160 7.49 1.24 -13.74
C GLU A 160 6.22 0.94 -14.54
N VAL A 161 5.07 1.01 -13.89
CA VAL A 161 3.75 1.00 -14.51
C VAL A 161 3.26 2.45 -14.54
N LEU A 162 3.23 3.04 -15.71
CA LEU A 162 2.83 4.44 -15.92
C LEU A 162 1.34 4.51 -16.25
N THR A 163 0.65 5.48 -15.66
CA THR A 163 -0.78 5.70 -15.85
C THR A 163 -1.09 7.10 -16.37
N ILE A 164 -2.19 7.22 -17.10
CA ILE A 164 -2.84 8.49 -17.41
C ILE A 164 -4.16 8.50 -16.63
N GLN A 165 -4.42 9.62 -15.94
CA GLN A 165 -5.63 9.84 -15.17
C GLN A 165 -6.14 11.24 -15.49
N GLU A 166 -7.39 11.34 -15.85
CA GLU A 166 -8.10 12.60 -16.01
C GLU A 166 -8.47 13.22 -14.66
#